data_f61fbf225e846adb1798bbd14cc27f2e
#
_entry.id   f61fbf225e846adb1798bbd14cc27f2e
#
_cell.length_a   1.000
_cell.length_b   1.000
_cell.length_c   1.000
_cell.angle_alpha   90.00
_cell.angle_beta   90.00
_cell.angle_gamma   90.00
#
_symmetry.space_group_name_H-M   'P 1'
#
loop_
_entity.id
_entity.type
_entity.pdbx_description
1 polymer ?
#
loop_
_entity_poly.entity_id
_entity_poly.type
_entity_poly.pdbx_seq_one_letter_code
_entity_poly.pdbx_strand_id
1 'polypeptide(L)'
;PKHLKIRELEGAMLARSVSQVDLAFVFANYALEAGIDTNSALIVEKGKDLYVEYLVARPDNINDPRIQKLAKALHSDAVRQFILTRYKGQIVPGF
;
A
#
# COMPACT_ATOMS: atom_id res chain seq x y z
N PRO A 1 -5.44 22.80 -14.20
CA PRO A 1 -6.71 23.48 -14.31
C PRO A 1 -7.31 23.69 -12.92
N LYS A 2 -8.10 24.69 -12.75
CA LYS A 2 -8.78 25.03 -11.49
C LYS A 2 -7.89 25.57 -10.38
N HIS A 3 -6.69 26.05 -10.72
CA HIS A 3 -5.78 26.74 -9.79
C HIS A 3 -5.38 25.95 -8.55
N LEU A 4 -5.25 24.62 -8.68
CA LEU A 4 -4.76 23.76 -7.61
C LEU A 4 -3.29 24.07 -7.32
N LYS A 5 -2.98 24.23 -6.04
CA LYS A 5 -1.60 24.33 -5.55
C LYS A 5 -1.19 22.95 -5.04
N ILE A 6 -0.32 22.27 -5.77
CA ILE A 6 0.12 20.93 -5.45
C ILE A 6 1.45 21.00 -4.67
N ARG A 7 1.50 20.28 -3.55
CA ARG A 7 2.73 20.06 -2.77
C ARG A 7 3.04 18.58 -2.78
N GLU A 8 4.25 18.26 -3.18
CA GLU A 8 4.74 16.88 -3.19
C GLU A 8 5.52 16.61 -1.89
N LEU A 9 5.22 15.49 -1.25
CA LEU A 9 5.87 15.02 -0.02
C LEU A 9 6.11 13.52 -0.14
N GLU A 10 7.07 13.01 0.64
CA GLU A 10 7.22 11.57 0.79
C GLU A 10 5.94 10.92 1.33
N GLY A 11 5.63 9.71 0.83
CA GLY A 11 4.40 9.00 1.16
C GLY A 11 4.12 8.89 2.66
N ALA A 12 5.14 8.60 3.45
CA ALA A 12 5.02 8.50 4.90
C ALA A 12 4.64 9.82 5.60
N MET A 13 4.94 10.97 4.97
CA MET A 13 4.65 12.30 5.50
C MET A 13 3.26 12.82 5.12
N LEU A 14 2.65 12.23 4.09
CA LEU A 14 1.35 12.68 3.57
C LEU A 14 0.24 12.55 4.62
N ALA A 15 0.20 11.46 5.36
CA ALA A 15 -0.79 11.24 6.40
C ALA A 15 -0.75 12.31 7.50
N ARG A 16 0.45 12.79 7.84
CA ARG A 16 0.64 13.84 8.85
C ARG A 16 0.27 15.24 8.37
N SER A 17 0.25 15.44 7.06
CA SER A 17 -0.05 16.74 6.44
C SER A 17 -1.54 16.98 6.21
N VAL A 18 -2.40 16.01 6.43
CA VAL A 18 -3.85 16.10 6.14
C VAL A 18 -4.50 17.31 6.80
N SER A 19 -4.12 17.63 8.03
CA SER A 19 -4.67 18.79 8.75
C SER A 19 -4.19 20.16 8.24
N GLN A 20 -3.21 20.18 7.35
CA GLN A 20 -2.56 21.41 6.85
C GLN A 20 -2.94 21.75 5.41
N VAL A 21 -3.75 20.94 4.78
CA VAL A 21 -4.13 21.06 3.37
C VAL A 21 -5.62 20.84 3.20
N ASP A 22 -6.18 21.31 2.10
CA ASP A 22 -7.58 21.10 1.80
C ASP A 22 -7.88 19.66 1.38
N LEU A 23 -6.96 19.04 0.65
CA LEU A 23 -7.04 17.66 0.17
C LEU A 23 -5.66 17.02 0.24
N ALA A 24 -5.60 15.76 0.61
CA ALA A 24 -4.38 14.96 0.58
C ALA A 24 -4.62 13.61 -0.10
N PHE A 25 -3.67 13.19 -0.91
CA PHE A 25 -3.59 11.81 -1.38
C PHE A 25 -2.73 11.01 -0.40
N VAL A 26 -3.28 9.95 0.17
CA VAL A 26 -2.60 9.16 1.20
C VAL A 26 -2.77 7.68 0.88
N PHE A 27 -1.68 6.92 0.94
CA PHE A 27 -1.73 5.47 0.83
C PHE A 27 -2.40 4.86 2.08
N ALA A 28 -3.21 3.84 1.87
CA ALA A 28 -4.03 3.24 2.93
C ALA A 28 -3.22 2.75 4.13
N ASN A 29 -2.05 2.14 3.91
CA ASN A 29 -1.19 1.68 5.00
C ASN A 29 -0.71 2.83 5.89
N TYR A 30 -0.30 3.95 5.31
CA TYR A 30 0.11 5.14 6.08
C TYR A 30 -1.07 5.80 6.79
N ALA A 31 -2.25 5.82 6.16
CA ALA A 31 -3.45 6.32 6.80
C ALA A 31 -3.82 5.50 8.05
N LEU A 32 -3.78 4.18 7.95
CA LEU A 32 -4.04 3.28 9.06
C LEU A 32 -3.03 3.43 10.20
N GLU A 33 -1.74 3.53 9.88
CA GLU A 33 -0.69 3.75 10.89
C GLU A 33 -0.82 5.09 11.59
N ALA A 34 -1.29 6.11 10.89
CA ALA A 34 -1.51 7.44 11.45
C ALA A 34 -2.84 7.57 12.20
N GLY A 35 -3.64 6.50 12.27
CA GLY A 35 -4.94 6.52 12.94
C GLY A 35 -6.03 7.28 12.17
N ILE A 36 -5.84 7.51 10.87
CA ILE A 36 -6.86 8.14 10.02
C ILE A 36 -7.93 7.10 9.70
N ASP A 37 -9.19 7.47 9.92
CA ASP A 37 -10.31 6.63 9.50
C ASP A 37 -10.41 6.60 7.97
N THR A 38 -10.07 5.47 7.39
CA THR A 38 -10.10 5.29 5.93
C THR A 38 -11.51 5.33 5.35
N ASN A 39 -12.54 5.13 6.18
CA ASN A 39 -13.94 5.30 5.75
C ASN A 39 -14.31 6.77 5.54
N SER A 40 -13.51 7.70 6.06
CA SER A 40 -13.69 9.14 5.84
C SER A 40 -13.14 9.63 4.49
N ALA A 41 -12.50 8.76 3.71
CA ALA A 41 -11.95 9.12 2.43
C ALA A 41 -13.06 9.54 1.45
N LEU A 42 -12.86 10.66 0.77
CA LEU A 42 -13.80 11.16 -0.24
C LEU A 42 -13.81 10.28 -1.49
N ILE A 43 -12.63 9.80 -1.87
CA ILE A 43 -12.45 8.93 -3.03
C ILE A 43 -11.44 7.86 -2.64
N VAL A 44 -11.76 6.61 -2.94
CA VAL A 44 -10.84 5.48 -2.83
C VAL A 44 -10.59 4.95 -4.23
N GLU A 45 -9.32 4.86 -4.62
CA GLU A 45 -8.94 4.31 -5.92
C GLU A 45 -9.34 2.84 -6.01
N LYS A 46 -10.01 2.48 -7.09
CA LYS A 46 -10.44 1.11 -7.38
C LYS A 46 -9.63 0.55 -8.54
N GLY A 47 -8.33 0.49 -8.37
CA GLY A 47 -7.44 -0.13 -9.36
C GLY A 47 -7.00 -1.50 -8.88
N LYS A 48 -7.09 -2.53 -9.73
CA LYS A 48 -6.69 -3.88 -9.34
C LYS A 48 -5.20 -4.15 -9.55
N ASP A 49 -4.53 -3.44 -10.46
CA ASP A 49 -3.24 -3.90 -10.98
C ASP A 49 -2.15 -2.83 -11.09
N LEU A 50 -2.46 -1.56 -10.86
CA LEU A 50 -1.51 -0.47 -11.13
C LEU A 50 -0.43 -0.30 -10.04
N TYR A 51 -0.72 -0.72 -8.80
CA TYR A 51 0.17 -0.48 -7.65
C TYR A 51 0.41 -1.76 -6.84
N VAL A 52 0.47 -2.90 -7.52
CA VAL A 52 0.82 -4.16 -6.88
C VAL A 52 2.30 -4.16 -6.52
N GLU A 53 2.61 -4.48 -5.28
CA GLU A 53 3.97 -4.66 -4.82
C GLU A 53 4.49 -6.05 -5.20
N TYR A 54 5.76 -6.12 -5.58
CA TYR A 54 6.40 -7.35 -6.06
C TYR A 54 7.65 -7.68 -5.25
N LEU A 55 7.83 -8.96 -4.98
CA LEU A 55 9.15 -9.46 -4.62
C LEU A 55 10.00 -9.56 -5.90
N VAL A 56 11.05 -8.77 -5.98
CA VAL A 56 11.91 -8.71 -7.16
C VAL A 56 13.24 -9.41 -6.89
N ALA A 57 13.64 -10.26 -7.82
CA ALA A 57 14.94 -10.93 -7.77
C ALA A 57 15.71 -10.68 -9.07
N ARG A 58 17.05 -10.75 -9.00
CA ARG A 58 17.88 -10.65 -10.21
C ARG A 58 17.78 -11.95 -11.04
N PRO A 59 17.96 -11.87 -12.36
CA PRO A 59 17.92 -13.07 -13.22
C PRO A 59 18.90 -14.16 -12.80
N ASP A 60 20.05 -13.78 -12.22
CA ASP A 60 21.08 -14.72 -11.79
C ASP A 60 20.74 -15.49 -10.52
N ASN A 61 19.81 -15.01 -9.70
CA ASN A 61 19.43 -15.66 -8.44
C ASN A 61 17.94 -15.98 -8.29
N ILE A 62 17.14 -15.72 -9.32
CA ILE A 62 15.69 -15.96 -9.25
C ILE A 62 15.34 -17.42 -8.94
N ASN A 63 16.19 -18.37 -9.35
CA ASN A 63 16.01 -19.79 -9.08
C ASN A 63 16.72 -20.28 -7.81
N ASP A 64 17.34 -19.39 -7.04
CA ASP A 64 17.93 -19.75 -5.74
C ASP A 64 16.85 -20.31 -4.81
N PRO A 65 17.06 -21.49 -4.20
CA PRO A 65 16.07 -22.09 -3.29
C PRO A 65 15.63 -21.18 -2.15
N ARG A 66 16.50 -20.31 -1.68
CA ARG A 66 16.18 -19.35 -0.62
C ARG A 66 15.18 -18.29 -1.10
N ILE A 67 15.35 -17.80 -2.32
CA ILE A 67 14.43 -16.84 -2.95
C ILE A 67 13.08 -17.49 -3.22
N GLN A 68 13.08 -18.71 -3.75
CA GLN A 68 11.85 -19.46 -3.99
C GLN A 68 11.11 -19.78 -2.70
N LYS A 69 11.82 -20.12 -1.63
CA LYS A 69 11.25 -20.35 -0.31
C LYS A 69 10.61 -19.08 0.26
N LEU A 70 11.25 -17.94 0.12
CA LEU A 70 10.71 -16.64 0.53
C LEU A 70 9.45 -16.29 -0.26
N ALA A 71 9.47 -16.44 -1.58
CA ALA A 71 8.31 -16.19 -2.43
C ALA A 71 7.12 -17.05 -2.03
N LYS A 72 7.36 -18.35 -1.77
CA LYS A 72 6.33 -19.27 -1.31
C LYS A 72 5.75 -18.88 0.05
N ALA A 73 6.60 -18.46 0.99
CA ALA A 73 6.17 -18.00 2.31
C ALA A 73 5.31 -16.74 2.21
N LEU A 74 5.72 -15.77 1.38
CA LEU A 74 4.96 -14.53 1.15
C LEU A 74 3.62 -14.77 0.48
N HIS A 75 3.48 -15.80 -0.34
CA HIS A 75 2.24 -16.20 -0.99
C HIS A 75 1.40 -17.20 -0.17
N SER A 76 1.76 -17.43 1.07
CA SER A 76 1.06 -18.38 1.93
C SER A 76 -0.32 -17.87 2.36
N ASP A 77 -1.19 -18.81 2.73
CA ASP A 77 -2.49 -18.49 3.31
C ASP A 77 -2.35 -17.70 4.62
N ALA A 78 -1.33 -18.01 5.42
CA ALA A 78 -1.04 -17.29 6.66
C ALA A 78 -0.79 -15.79 6.39
N VAL A 79 -0.02 -15.44 5.39
CA VAL A 79 0.22 -14.05 4.99
C VAL A 79 -1.05 -13.42 4.44
N ARG A 80 -1.80 -14.13 3.62
CA ARG A 80 -3.11 -13.67 3.13
C ARG A 80 -4.03 -13.28 4.26
N GLN A 81 -4.21 -14.16 5.24
CA GLN A 81 -5.08 -13.92 6.40
C GLN A 81 -4.55 -12.77 7.27
N PHE A 82 -3.24 -12.66 7.42
CA PHE A 82 -2.63 -11.53 8.12
C PHE A 82 -3.00 -10.19 7.45
N ILE A 83 -2.85 -10.11 6.13
CA ILE A 83 -3.17 -8.89 5.37
C ILE A 83 -4.65 -8.53 5.54
N LEU A 84 -5.55 -9.50 5.37
CA LEU A 84 -6.99 -9.27 5.48
C LEU A 84 -7.39 -8.82 6.88
N THR A 85 -6.81 -9.42 7.91
CA THR A 85 -7.11 -9.11 9.30
C THR A 85 -6.50 -7.78 9.74
N ARG A 86 -5.21 -7.55 9.41
CA ARG A 86 -4.47 -6.37 9.88
C ARG A 86 -4.94 -5.09 9.21
N TYR A 87 -5.24 -5.16 7.92
CA TYR A 87 -5.57 -3.98 7.12
C TYR A 87 -7.06 -3.85 6.78
N LYS A 88 -7.89 -4.75 7.26
CA LYS A 88 -9.37 -4.63 7.22
C LYS A 88 -9.93 -4.32 5.83
N GLY A 89 -9.36 -4.91 4.79
CA GLY A 89 -9.77 -4.71 3.41
C GLY A 89 -9.18 -3.47 2.72
N GLN A 90 -8.38 -2.67 3.41
CA GLN A 90 -7.73 -1.49 2.81
C GLN A 90 -6.50 -1.86 1.97
N ILE A 91 -5.88 -3.00 2.26
CA ILE A 91 -4.84 -3.61 1.44
C ILE A 91 -5.36 -4.97 1.00
N VAL A 92 -5.25 -5.25 -0.29
CA VAL A 92 -5.76 -6.46 -0.90
C VAL A 92 -4.59 -7.35 -1.31
N PRO A 93 -4.56 -8.63 -0.88
CA PRO A 93 -3.55 -9.56 -1.37
C PRO A 93 -3.63 -9.69 -2.89
N GLY A 94 -2.46 -9.66 -3.56
CA GLY A 94 -2.33 -9.84 -5.01
C GLY A 94 -2.19 -11.31 -5.45
N PHE A 95 -2.49 -12.24 -4.57
CA PHE A 95 -2.29 -13.66 -4.81
C PHE A 95 -3.39 -14.52 -4.21
#